data_2e39c499b7cf8d725cf5c2313ff86a50
#
_entry.id   2e39c499b7cf8d725cf5c2313ff86a50
#
_cell.length_a   1.000
_cell.length_b   1.000
_cell.length_c   1.000
_cell.angle_alpha   90.00
_cell.angle_beta   90.00
_cell.angle_gamma   90.00
#
_symmetry.space_group_name_H-M   'P 1'
#
loop_
_entity.id
_entity.type
_entity.pdbx_description
1 polymer ?
#
loop_
_entity_poly.entity_id
_entity_poly.type
_entity_poly.pdbx_seq_one_letter_code
_entity_poly.pdbx_strand_id
1 'polypeptide(L)'
;LTGGQVTEEALAAAAAAGYRTVVNLRTLEEEGAWDETAVVEGLGMRFVHLPMAGGAGLTEDNARALAAVLDEPENYPVLIHCGSGNRVGALLALKAFQLDGKRAEEALEIGHRAGLTRLEPAVRERLGIAEPGPDAPENPPPR
;
A
#
# COMPACT_ATOMS: atom_id res chain seq x y z
N LEU A 1 1.37 7.12 -6.36
CA LEU A 1 -0.10 7.05 -6.30
C LEU A 1 -0.53 5.77 -5.61
N THR A 2 -1.51 5.86 -4.73
CA THR A 2 -2.07 4.72 -4.02
C THR A 2 -3.59 4.67 -4.25
N GLY A 3 -4.18 3.48 -4.12
CA GLY A 3 -5.62 3.36 -4.33
C GLY A 3 -6.20 1.99 -4.06
N GLY A 4 -7.49 1.88 -4.34
CA GLY A 4 -8.24 0.64 -4.29
C GLY A 4 -8.16 -0.14 -5.58
N GLN A 5 -9.13 -1.04 -5.82
CA GLN A 5 -9.13 -1.87 -7.02
C GLN A 5 -9.16 -1.04 -8.30
N VAL A 6 -8.35 -1.42 -9.27
CA VAL A 6 -8.25 -0.77 -10.56
C VAL A 6 -9.00 -1.55 -11.64
N THR A 7 -9.40 -0.84 -12.69
CA THR A 7 -10.00 -1.40 -13.91
C THR A 7 -8.97 -1.36 -15.04
N GLU A 8 -9.26 -2.07 -16.14
CA GLU A 8 -8.40 -2.00 -17.33
C GLU A 8 -8.31 -0.57 -17.86
N GLU A 9 -9.42 0.18 -17.83
CA GLU A 9 -9.43 1.59 -18.26
C GLU A 9 -8.56 2.46 -17.39
N ALA A 10 -8.57 2.23 -16.06
CA ALA A 10 -7.72 2.96 -15.13
C ALA A 10 -6.24 2.65 -15.38
N LEU A 11 -5.90 1.40 -15.67
CA LEU A 11 -4.54 1.00 -16.02
C LEU A 11 -4.08 1.64 -17.33
N ALA A 12 -4.95 1.68 -18.35
CA ALA A 12 -4.65 2.34 -19.60
C ALA A 12 -4.43 3.85 -19.40
N ALA A 13 -5.23 4.49 -18.56
CA ALA A 13 -5.07 5.90 -18.21
C ALA A 13 -3.75 6.15 -17.48
N ALA A 14 -3.36 5.27 -16.56
CA ALA A 14 -2.08 5.36 -15.87
C ALA A 14 -0.91 5.25 -16.85
N ALA A 15 -0.95 4.29 -17.76
CA ALA A 15 0.08 4.13 -18.79
C ALA A 15 0.18 5.39 -19.66
N ALA A 16 -0.97 5.95 -20.09
CA ALA A 16 -1.01 7.18 -20.87
C ALA A 16 -0.46 8.38 -20.11
N ALA A 17 -0.62 8.40 -18.78
CA ALA A 17 -0.08 9.45 -17.92
C ALA A 17 1.42 9.26 -17.61
N GLY A 18 2.04 8.21 -18.11
CA GLY A 18 3.48 7.97 -17.95
C GLY A 18 3.87 7.10 -16.77
N TYR A 19 2.91 6.44 -16.12
CA TYR A 19 3.24 5.49 -15.04
C TYR A 19 4.03 4.32 -15.59
N ARG A 20 5.00 3.85 -14.83
CA ARG A 20 5.93 2.80 -15.24
C ARG A 20 5.74 1.48 -14.53
N THR A 21 5.20 1.50 -13.31
CA THR A 21 5.09 0.31 -12.47
C THR A 21 3.74 0.28 -11.78
N VAL A 22 3.15 -0.91 -11.73
CA VAL A 22 1.92 -1.19 -10.97
C VAL A 22 2.25 -2.28 -9.95
N VAL A 23 1.95 -2.00 -8.68
CA VAL A 23 2.08 -2.96 -7.58
C VAL A 23 0.68 -3.32 -7.09
N ASN A 24 0.37 -4.60 -7.08
CA ASN A 24 -0.92 -5.12 -6.63
C ASN A 24 -0.72 -5.92 -5.34
N LEU A 25 -1.42 -5.54 -4.27
CA LEU A 25 -1.35 -6.21 -2.97
C LEU A 25 -2.51 -7.19 -2.75
N ARG A 26 -3.44 -7.33 -3.70
CA ARG A 26 -4.55 -8.26 -3.56
C ARG A 26 -4.12 -9.70 -3.83
N THR A 27 -4.78 -10.65 -3.14
CA THR A 27 -4.68 -12.06 -3.51
C THR A 27 -5.65 -12.34 -4.67
N LEU A 28 -5.37 -13.37 -5.45
CA LEU A 28 -6.24 -13.72 -6.58
C LEU A 28 -7.55 -14.39 -6.15
N GLU A 29 -7.63 -14.86 -4.92
CA GLU A 29 -8.84 -15.47 -4.36
C GLU A 29 -9.89 -14.44 -3.92
N GLU A 30 -9.54 -13.17 -3.85
CA GLU A 30 -10.49 -12.13 -3.43
C GLU A 30 -11.55 -11.87 -4.49
N GLU A 31 -12.77 -11.60 -4.03
CA GLU A 31 -13.86 -11.26 -4.93
C GLU A 31 -13.50 -10.02 -5.77
N GLY A 32 -13.71 -10.11 -7.07
CA GLY A 32 -13.39 -9.04 -8.00
C GLY A 32 -11.92 -8.92 -8.36
N ALA A 33 -11.05 -9.74 -7.78
CA ALA A 33 -9.65 -9.77 -8.17
C ALA A 33 -9.48 -10.45 -9.53
N TRP A 34 -8.52 -9.98 -10.29
CA TRP A 34 -8.19 -10.56 -11.59
C TRP A 34 -6.68 -10.44 -11.82
N ASP A 35 -6.16 -11.30 -12.68
CA ASP A 35 -4.72 -11.28 -13.00
C ASP A 35 -4.41 -10.15 -13.96
N GLU A 36 -3.78 -9.11 -13.44
CA GLU A 36 -3.46 -7.88 -14.18
C GLU A 36 -2.20 -7.98 -15.02
N THR A 37 -1.44 -9.05 -14.88
CA THR A 37 -0.11 -9.19 -15.48
C THR A 37 -0.10 -8.86 -16.97
N ALA A 38 -0.94 -9.55 -17.74
CA ALA A 38 -0.96 -9.37 -19.20
C ALA A 38 -1.37 -7.98 -19.63
N VAL A 39 -2.34 -7.37 -18.94
CA VAL A 39 -2.82 -6.02 -19.24
C VAL A 39 -1.74 -4.99 -18.92
N VAL A 40 -1.15 -5.07 -17.74
CA VAL A 40 -0.11 -4.12 -17.30
C VAL A 40 1.11 -4.21 -18.22
N GLU A 41 1.59 -5.41 -18.48
CA GLU A 41 2.76 -5.61 -19.34
C GLU A 41 2.46 -5.23 -20.80
N GLY A 42 1.25 -5.52 -21.28
CA GLY A 42 0.80 -5.11 -22.62
C GLY A 42 0.74 -3.61 -22.79
N LEU A 43 0.56 -2.85 -21.71
CA LEU A 43 0.59 -1.38 -21.72
C LEU A 43 2.01 -0.81 -21.56
N GLY A 44 3.04 -1.66 -21.47
CA GLY A 44 4.42 -1.24 -21.36
C GLY A 44 4.87 -0.91 -19.94
N MET A 45 4.08 -1.28 -18.93
CA MET A 45 4.42 -1.06 -17.52
C MET A 45 4.94 -2.35 -16.88
N ARG A 46 5.72 -2.21 -15.81
CA ARG A 46 6.13 -3.34 -14.98
C ARG A 46 5.00 -3.72 -14.04
N PHE A 47 4.80 -5.01 -13.84
CA PHE A 47 3.82 -5.51 -12.87
C PHE A 47 4.53 -6.23 -11.73
N VAL A 48 4.21 -5.83 -10.49
CA VAL A 48 4.72 -6.47 -9.27
C VAL A 48 3.53 -6.91 -8.43
N HIS A 49 3.43 -8.21 -8.17
CA HIS A 49 2.36 -8.77 -7.34
C HIS A 49 2.95 -9.13 -5.97
N LEU A 50 2.48 -8.45 -4.92
CA LEU A 50 2.86 -8.70 -3.53
C LEU A 50 1.59 -9.07 -2.74
N PRO A 51 1.07 -10.30 -2.91
CA PRO A 51 -0.21 -10.65 -2.32
C PRO A 51 -0.18 -10.60 -0.80
N MET A 52 -1.13 -9.87 -0.21
CA MET A 52 -1.34 -9.75 1.23
C MET A 52 -2.76 -10.15 1.58
N ALA A 53 -2.91 -11.12 2.45
CA ALA A 53 -4.22 -11.54 2.97
C ALA A 53 -4.53 -10.78 4.28
N GLY A 54 -4.69 -9.45 4.18
CA GLY A 54 -5.00 -8.61 5.34
C GLY A 54 -3.84 -8.47 6.32
N GLY A 55 -4.14 -8.43 7.62
CA GLY A 55 -3.13 -8.18 8.67
C GLY A 55 -2.03 -9.23 8.76
N ALA A 56 -2.31 -10.46 8.35
CA ALA A 56 -1.30 -11.53 8.32
C ALA A 56 -0.15 -11.23 7.34
N GLY A 57 -0.42 -10.43 6.30
CA GLY A 57 0.59 -10.00 5.34
C GLY A 57 1.40 -8.78 5.79
N LEU A 58 1.10 -8.22 6.95
CA LEU A 58 1.80 -7.06 7.47
C LEU A 58 3.11 -7.50 8.15
N THR A 59 4.09 -7.83 7.30
CA THR A 59 5.38 -8.41 7.72
C THR A 59 6.55 -7.56 7.24
N GLU A 60 7.68 -7.70 7.90
CA GLU A 60 8.91 -7.03 7.47
C GLU A 60 9.33 -7.47 6.07
N ASP A 61 9.16 -8.76 5.74
CA ASP A 61 9.49 -9.27 4.41
C ASP A 61 8.70 -8.58 3.31
N ASN A 62 7.39 -8.38 3.52
CA ASN A 62 6.56 -7.65 2.56
C ASN A 62 6.94 -6.17 2.49
N ALA A 63 7.27 -5.56 3.62
CA ALA A 63 7.76 -4.18 3.64
C ALA A 63 9.07 -4.04 2.86
N ARG A 64 9.99 -5.00 3.01
CA ARG A 64 11.26 -5.02 2.24
C ARG A 64 11.03 -5.23 0.76
N ALA A 65 10.09 -6.12 0.38
CA ALA A 65 9.75 -6.35 -1.02
C ALA A 65 9.20 -5.08 -1.68
N LEU A 66 8.34 -4.36 -0.98
CA LEU A 66 7.84 -3.07 -1.45
C LEU A 66 8.96 -2.02 -1.53
N ALA A 67 9.82 -1.96 -0.51
CA ALA A 67 10.96 -1.05 -0.50
C ALA A 67 11.87 -1.27 -1.70
N ALA A 68 12.13 -2.52 -2.07
CA ALA A 68 12.95 -2.84 -3.24
C ALA A 68 12.39 -2.23 -4.53
N VAL A 69 11.06 -2.21 -4.68
CA VAL A 69 10.40 -1.56 -5.82
C VAL A 69 10.53 -0.05 -5.74
N LEU A 70 10.28 0.52 -4.57
CA LEU A 70 10.24 1.97 -4.37
C LEU A 70 11.62 2.63 -4.33
N ASP A 71 12.68 1.86 -4.07
CA ASP A 71 14.04 2.38 -4.05
C ASP A 71 14.65 2.52 -5.45
N GLU A 72 14.04 1.93 -6.47
CA GLU A 72 14.52 2.02 -7.85
C GLU A 72 13.89 3.21 -8.57
N PRO A 73 14.67 4.27 -8.89
CA PRO A 73 14.12 5.44 -9.60
C PRO A 73 13.48 5.11 -10.94
N GLU A 74 13.96 4.08 -11.61
CA GLU A 74 13.43 3.64 -12.91
C GLU A 74 12.00 3.14 -12.86
N ASN A 75 11.53 2.72 -11.67
CA ASN A 75 10.17 2.23 -11.48
C ASN A 75 9.13 3.35 -11.42
N TYR A 76 9.56 4.57 -11.19
CA TYR A 76 8.64 5.70 -10.99
C TYR A 76 8.15 6.31 -12.31
N PRO A 77 6.93 6.82 -12.35
CA PRO A 77 5.90 6.83 -11.28
C PRO A 77 5.32 5.44 -11.01
N VAL A 78 5.00 5.18 -9.74
CA VAL A 78 4.47 3.88 -9.28
C VAL A 78 3.01 4.03 -8.84
N LEU A 79 2.17 3.10 -9.28
CA LEU A 79 0.80 2.93 -8.78
C LEU A 79 0.77 1.70 -7.89
N ILE A 80 0.38 1.89 -6.63
CA ILE A 80 0.22 0.79 -5.67
C ILE A 80 -1.26 0.69 -5.33
N HIS A 81 -1.84 -0.49 -5.47
CA HIS A 81 -3.25 -0.68 -5.16
C HIS A 81 -3.56 -1.98 -4.42
N CYS A 82 -4.72 -2.01 -3.81
CA CYS A 82 -5.33 -3.19 -3.21
C CYS A 82 -6.86 -3.11 -3.43
N GLY A 83 -7.68 -3.60 -2.52
CA GLY A 83 -9.14 -3.50 -2.66
C GLY A 83 -9.70 -2.12 -2.33
N SER A 84 -9.20 -1.47 -1.28
CA SER A 84 -9.70 -0.19 -0.77
C SER A 84 -8.60 0.81 -0.41
N GLY A 85 -7.34 0.49 -0.62
CA GLY A 85 -6.21 1.30 -0.18
C GLY A 85 -5.72 0.98 1.23
N ASN A 86 -6.51 0.23 2.01
CA ASN A 86 -6.20 -0.07 3.41
C ASN A 86 -4.88 -0.86 3.58
N ARG A 87 -4.67 -1.92 2.81
CA ARG A 87 -3.42 -2.69 2.84
C ARG A 87 -2.21 -1.89 2.35
N VAL A 88 -2.43 -1.06 1.34
CA VAL A 88 -1.40 -0.14 0.84
C VAL A 88 -0.93 0.77 1.97
N GLY A 89 -1.87 1.43 2.65
CA GLY A 89 -1.57 2.30 3.78
C GLY A 89 -0.86 1.58 4.91
N ALA A 90 -1.33 0.38 5.27
CA ALA A 90 -0.73 -0.42 6.33
C ALA A 90 0.73 -0.79 6.01
N LEU A 91 0.99 -1.25 4.80
CA LEU A 91 2.34 -1.67 4.42
C LEU A 91 3.30 -0.49 4.30
N LEU A 92 2.83 0.65 3.80
CA LEU A 92 3.64 1.87 3.74
C LEU A 92 3.98 2.41 5.13
N ALA A 93 3.04 2.33 6.08
CA ALA A 93 3.32 2.69 7.47
C ALA A 93 4.41 1.79 8.07
N LEU A 94 4.30 0.49 7.88
CA LEU A 94 5.28 -0.47 8.38
C LEU A 94 6.66 -0.21 7.77
N LYS A 95 6.72 -0.01 6.46
CA LYS A 95 7.96 0.33 5.75
C LYS A 95 8.59 1.60 6.31
N ALA A 96 7.80 2.66 6.48
CA ALA A 96 8.30 3.93 6.99
C ALA A 96 8.93 3.78 8.39
N PHE A 97 8.29 2.99 9.25
CA PHE A 97 8.79 2.75 10.61
C PHE A 97 10.01 1.84 10.63
N GLN A 98 9.93 0.68 9.97
CA GLN A 98 10.96 -0.36 10.08
C GLN A 98 12.18 -0.12 9.18
N LEU A 99 11.99 0.48 8.02
CA LEU A 99 13.04 0.60 7.02
C LEU A 99 13.53 2.03 6.82
N ASP A 100 12.64 3.02 6.94
CA ASP A 100 12.97 4.42 6.67
C ASP A 100 13.34 5.21 7.94
N GLY A 101 13.28 4.58 9.12
CA GLY A 101 13.64 5.22 10.38
C GLY A 101 12.66 6.28 10.87
N LYS A 102 11.44 6.30 10.35
CA LYS A 102 10.43 7.26 10.80
C LYS A 102 9.93 6.92 12.20
N ARG A 103 9.53 7.95 12.95
CA ARG A 103 8.89 7.73 14.25
C ARG A 103 7.52 7.07 14.04
N ALA A 104 7.04 6.36 15.05
CA ALA A 104 5.80 5.61 14.97
C ALA A 104 4.61 6.49 14.55
N GLU A 105 4.49 7.70 15.11
CA GLU A 105 3.41 8.63 14.78
C GLU A 105 3.49 9.13 13.33
N GLU A 106 4.69 9.41 12.85
CA GLU A 106 4.90 9.82 11.45
C GLU A 106 4.57 8.69 10.49
N ALA A 107 4.98 7.46 10.84
CA ALA A 107 4.69 6.29 10.03
C ALA A 107 3.18 6.04 9.94
N LEU A 108 2.47 6.17 11.05
CA LEU A 108 1.02 6.03 11.09
C LEU A 108 0.34 7.09 10.21
N GLU A 109 0.80 8.33 10.24
CA GLU A 109 0.28 9.38 9.40
C GLU A 109 0.50 9.09 7.90
N ILE A 110 1.66 8.58 7.54
CA ILE A 110 1.94 8.14 6.16
C ILE A 110 0.92 7.07 5.74
N GLY A 111 0.65 6.10 6.63
CA GLY A 111 -0.36 5.08 6.38
C GLY A 111 -1.75 5.67 6.16
N HIS A 112 -2.17 6.62 6.99
CA HIS A 112 -3.48 7.27 6.86
C HIS A 112 -3.60 8.00 5.52
N ARG A 113 -2.58 8.73 5.10
CA ARG A 113 -2.60 9.45 3.82
C ARG A 113 -2.67 8.51 2.63
N ALA A 114 -2.14 7.30 2.77
CA ALA A 114 -2.14 6.30 1.71
C ALA A 114 -3.38 5.41 1.71
N GLY A 115 -4.29 5.57 2.68
CA GLY A 115 -5.56 4.85 2.70
C GLY A 115 -5.78 3.90 3.86
N LEU A 116 -4.91 3.91 4.87
CA LEU A 116 -5.05 3.07 6.07
C LEU A 116 -6.37 3.34 6.77
N THR A 117 -7.14 2.29 7.02
CA THR A 117 -8.42 2.33 7.75
C THR A 117 -8.51 1.16 8.73
N ARG A 118 -9.11 0.04 8.32
CA ARG A 118 -9.40 -1.09 9.22
C ARG A 118 -8.18 -1.82 9.76
N LEU A 119 -7.03 -1.74 9.09
CA LEU A 119 -5.79 -2.34 9.57
C LEU A 119 -5.03 -1.46 10.57
N GLU A 120 -5.56 -0.31 10.95
CA GLU A 120 -4.89 0.57 11.90
C GLU A 120 -4.54 -0.12 13.21
N PRO A 121 -5.42 -0.93 13.84
CA PRO A 121 -5.03 -1.65 15.06
C PRO A 121 -3.82 -2.56 14.86
N ALA A 122 -3.77 -3.29 13.76
CA ALA A 122 -2.62 -4.16 13.44
C ALA A 122 -1.34 -3.34 13.21
N VAL A 123 -1.46 -2.19 12.54
CA VAL A 123 -0.33 -1.29 12.33
C VAL A 123 0.16 -0.74 13.66
N ARG A 124 -0.73 -0.26 14.51
CA ARG A 124 -0.36 0.26 15.84
C ARG A 124 0.39 -0.78 16.66
N GLU A 125 -0.06 -2.02 16.63
CA GLU A 125 0.63 -3.13 17.30
C GLU A 125 2.06 -3.30 16.78
N ARG A 126 2.24 -3.29 15.45
CA ARG A 126 3.56 -3.42 14.83
C ARG A 126 4.49 -2.24 15.11
N LEU A 127 3.92 -1.05 15.29
CA LEU A 127 4.67 0.15 15.59
C LEU A 127 4.90 0.35 17.09
N GLY A 128 4.29 -0.46 17.93
CA GLY A 128 4.38 -0.33 19.39
C GLY A 128 3.61 0.87 19.94
N ILE A 129 2.58 1.33 19.25
CA ILE A 129 1.73 2.44 19.68
C ILE A 129 0.45 1.87 20.31
N ALA A 130 0.05 2.43 21.46
CA ALA A 130 -1.19 2.03 22.10
C ALA A 130 -2.41 2.40 21.24
N GLU A 131 -3.47 1.58 21.33
CA GLU A 131 -4.76 1.91 20.75
C GLU A 131 -5.28 3.21 21.37
N PRO A 132 -6.03 4.04 20.59
CA PRO A 132 -6.67 5.21 21.15
C PRO A 132 -7.63 4.79 22.25
N GLY A 133 -7.56 5.45 23.40
CA GLY A 133 -8.52 5.22 24.48
C GLY A 133 -9.94 5.63 24.06
N PRO A 134 -10.97 5.20 24.83
CA PRO A 134 -12.36 5.51 24.50
C PRO A 134 -12.67 7.01 24.45
N ASP A 135 -11.86 7.85 25.07
CA ASP A 135 -12.00 9.29 25.07
C ASP A 135 -11.15 10.00 24.02
N ALA A 136 -10.40 9.25 23.19
CA ALA A 136 -9.59 9.83 22.14
C ALA A 136 -10.47 10.29 20.98
N PRO A 137 -10.20 11.45 20.36
CA PRO A 137 -10.95 11.87 19.17
C PRO A 137 -10.71 10.89 18.03
N GLU A 138 -11.78 10.57 17.28
CA GLU A 138 -11.69 9.63 16.14
C GLU A 138 -10.71 10.09 15.06
N ASN A 139 -10.57 11.40 14.91
CA ASN A 139 -9.65 11.99 13.97
C ASN A 139 -8.80 13.03 14.72
N PRO A 140 -7.64 12.63 15.25
CA PRO A 140 -6.76 13.62 15.86
C PRO A 140 -6.36 14.67 14.80
N PRO A 141 -6.20 15.95 15.18
CA PRO A 141 -5.82 16.99 14.23
C PRO A 141 -4.47 16.64 13.57
N PRO A 142 -4.27 16.99 12.30
CA PRO A 142 -3.01 16.76 11.63
C PRO A 142 -1.88 17.48 12.36
N ARG A 143 -0.79 16.79 12.55
CA ARG A 143 0.39 17.32 13.23
C ARG A 143 1.39 17.86 12.25
#